data_8267f9719b10687a51dc75cfdf39324a
#
_entry.id   8267f9719b10687a51dc75cfdf39324a
#
_cell.length_a   1.000
_cell.length_b   1.000
_cell.length_c   1.000
_cell.angle_alpha   90.00
_cell.angle_beta   90.00
_cell.angle_gamma   90.00
#
_symmetry.space_group_name_H-M   'P 1'
#
loop_
_entity.id
_entity.type
_entity.pdbx_description
1 polymer ?
#
loop_
_entity_poly.entity_id
_entity_poly.type
_entity_poly.pdbx_seq_one_letter_code
_entity_poly.pdbx_strand_id
1 'polypeptide(L)'
;MINKNKTRIGSIHEVNGSDFVACLISEAEGFKPEITIDDTIVRVAQVGSYLTIKQSGPDILVIVESMWFDQNNEGKQVMMLRVNPLGEFTSETGFQRGVTHFPTLGAELHLMSGSRLEKIFSRHGTGDFNIGRLSSFEDVNVALDASAFFGRHAAILGQSGSGKSWMVASLIQSALKSMPNAHIILLDPHNEYSSNNSFTNTPVFPADKTRCVSANELEIPYWLLSYEELIELLVDKEEEYASLQIAFLRGVVLDLKRDSNDSLHFGQITVDSPVYFSLEELYKTFKKYNERTIDFGKGRTALTGKFDSLLIKLESRLNDTRYDFLLRPTVRNATNTLNDLTKEFLGLSKPTSAVTIIDLSSVPHDVLPTVTAQIGRLAFEFNFWNPRCREFPILLVCDEAHTYIARERNTSGHKSARRSFERIAKTGRKYGVGLCIVSQRPNDLSETVLSQCSSYFCMRITNPIDQEYIRSLVPDAAHGILDALSSLSQGEAIATGEAVPMPLRLKVNAPNPPPNSQNVDYAGMWSKKNPHVVEVDEIVKRWQLQER
;
A
#
# COMPACT_ATOMS: atom_id res chain seq x y z
N MET A 1 -1.02 44.94 5.83
CA MET A 1 -0.28 45.01 4.55
C MET A 1 1.17 44.72 4.87
N ILE A 2 1.66 43.51 4.56
CA ILE A 2 3.07 43.12 4.74
C ILE A 2 3.89 44.00 3.79
N ASN A 3 4.91 44.64 4.32
CA ASN A 3 5.79 45.53 3.57
C ASN A 3 6.43 44.70 2.43
N LYS A 4 6.03 44.90 1.17
CA LYS A 4 6.39 44.09 -0.01
C LYS A 4 7.91 43.88 -0.17
N ASN A 5 8.74 44.74 0.40
CA ASN A 5 10.20 44.64 0.34
C ASN A 5 10.83 43.69 1.37
N LYS A 6 10.11 43.27 2.44
CA LYS A 6 10.68 42.40 3.48
C LYS A 6 10.79 40.92 3.10
N THR A 7 10.06 40.47 2.09
CA THR A 7 10.04 39.05 1.69
C THR A 7 10.85 38.76 0.43
N ARG A 8 11.34 39.79 -0.26
CA ARG A 8 12.18 39.62 -1.44
C ARG A 8 13.57 39.15 -1.03
N ILE A 9 14.03 38.03 -1.65
CA ILE A 9 15.32 37.41 -1.34
C ILE A 9 16.25 37.32 -2.56
N GLY A 10 15.73 37.52 -3.77
CA GLY A 10 16.54 37.40 -4.98
C GLY A 10 15.78 37.75 -6.26
N SER A 11 16.33 37.33 -7.37
CA SER A 11 15.73 37.48 -8.70
C SER A 11 16.13 36.29 -9.60
N ILE A 12 15.31 36.02 -10.60
CA ILE A 12 15.56 34.98 -11.59
C ILE A 12 16.65 35.37 -12.56
N HIS A 13 17.66 34.53 -12.69
CA HIS A 13 18.84 34.73 -13.52
C HIS A 13 18.82 33.92 -14.82
N GLU A 14 18.29 32.67 -14.75
CA GLU A 14 18.17 31.74 -15.87
C GLU A 14 16.81 31.03 -15.83
N VAL A 15 16.24 30.77 -16.99
CA VAL A 15 14.95 30.08 -17.14
C VAL A 15 15.12 28.96 -18.15
N ASN A 16 14.91 27.72 -17.69
CA ASN A 16 14.84 26.51 -18.50
C ASN A 16 13.41 25.97 -18.51
N GLY A 17 13.13 24.97 -19.35
CA GLY A 17 11.81 24.36 -19.43
C GLY A 17 11.41 23.54 -18.18
N SER A 18 12.39 23.09 -17.40
CA SER A 18 12.20 22.21 -16.23
C SER A 18 12.52 22.87 -14.90
N ASP A 19 13.46 23.83 -14.89
CA ASP A 19 14.00 24.47 -13.68
C ASP A 19 14.36 25.92 -13.94
N PHE A 20 14.51 26.70 -12.88
CA PHE A 20 14.96 28.09 -12.93
C PHE A 20 16.17 28.26 -12.02
N VAL A 21 17.08 29.17 -12.44
CA VAL A 21 18.20 29.59 -11.58
C VAL A 21 17.94 30.98 -11.08
N ALA A 22 18.05 31.15 -9.78
CA ALA A 22 17.88 32.45 -9.12
C ALA A 22 19.17 32.91 -8.44
N CYS A 23 19.45 34.20 -8.48
CA CYS A 23 20.52 34.84 -7.73
C CYS A 23 19.93 35.48 -6.47
N LEU A 24 20.50 35.15 -5.29
CA LEU A 24 20.10 35.77 -4.04
C LEU A 24 20.73 37.17 -3.88
N ILE A 25 20.05 38.03 -3.13
CA ILE A 25 20.56 39.34 -2.74
C ILE A 25 21.80 39.12 -1.88
N SER A 26 22.90 39.85 -2.17
CA SER A 26 24.16 39.74 -1.44
C SER A 26 24.03 40.24 0.01
N GLU A 27 24.89 39.75 0.93
CA GLU A 27 24.93 40.26 2.32
C GLU A 27 25.14 41.76 2.38
N ALA A 28 25.93 42.32 1.45
CA ALA A 28 26.14 43.76 1.31
C ALA A 28 24.85 44.52 0.94
N GLU A 29 23.86 43.83 0.34
CA GLU A 29 22.55 44.37 -0.02
C GLU A 29 21.45 44.00 1.00
N GLY A 30 21.81 43.38 2.14
CA GLY A 30 20.89 43.05 3.23
C GLY A 30 20.39 41.60 3.27
N PHE A 31 21.06 40.65 2.59
CA PHE A 31 20.76 39.23 2.75
C PHE A 31 21.00 38.77 4.20
N LYS A 32 20.01 38.10 4.76
CA LYS A 32 20.12 37.45 6.07
C LYS A 32 19.73 35.97 5.91
N PRO A 33 20.51 35.03 6.47
CA PRO A 33 20.20 33.60 6.41
C PRO A 33 18.92 33.22 7.18
N GLU A 34 18.48 34.10 8.09
CA GLU A 34 17.25 33.97 8.87
C GLU A 34 16.48 35.28 8.85
N ILE A 35 15.20 35.22 8.55
CA ILE A 35 14.29 36.37 8.52
C ILE A 35 13.06 36.04 9.37
N THR A 36 12.61 37.00 10.20
CA THR A 36 11.38 36.84 10.97
C THR A 36 10.19 37.33 10.13
N ILE A 37 9.25 36.42 9.85
CA ILE A 37 7.97 36.69 9.18
C ILE A 37 6.86 36.23 10.11
N ASP A 38 5.93 37.16 10.43
CA ASP A 38 4.76 36.84 11.30
C ASP A 38 5.17 36.17 12.62
N ASP A 39 6.20 36.69 13.30
CA ASP A 39 6.81 36.19 14.54
C ASP A 39 7.48 34.82 14.44
N THR A 40 7.58 34.25 13.24
CA THR A 40 8.26 32.99 12.99
C THR A 40 9.62 33.23 12.32
N ILE A 41 10.68 32.60 12.83
CA ILE A 41 12.00 32.62 12.20
C ILE A 41 11.97 31.67 11.00
N VAL A 42 12.10 32.24 9.81
CA VAL A 42 12.18 31.49 8.55
C VAL A 42 13.63 31.50 8.07
N ARG A 43 14.19 30.33 7.88
CA ARG A 43 15.49 30.16 7.24
C ARG A 43 15.37 30.39 5.74
N VAL A 44 16.22 31.24 5.20
CA VAL A 44 16.16 31.65 3.80
C VAL A 44 16.75 30.57 2.92
N ALA A 45 15.98 30.12 1.93
CA ALA A 45 16.45 29.34 0.78
C ALA A 45 17.16 28.01 1.09
N GLN A 46 16.69 27.29 2.10
CA GLN A 46 17.14 25.90 2.33
C GLN A 46 16.61 24.97 1.23
N VAL A 47 17.37 23.91 0.92
CA VAL A 47 16.90 22.85 0.03
C VAL A 47 15.58 22.27 0.55
N GLY A 48 14.57 22.17 -0.33
CA GLY A 48 13.21 21.75 0.01
C GLY A 48 12.31 22.89 0.55
N SER A 49 12.80 24.14 0.67
CA SER A 49 11.94 25.27 1.04
C SER A 49 11.14 25.79 -0.15
N TYR A 50 9.96 26.39 0.16
CA TYR A 50 9.06 26.95 -0.84
C TYR A 50 9.29 28.44 -1.01
N LEU A 51 9.36 28.86 -2.27
CA LEU A 51 9.53 30.25 -2.66
C LEU A 51 8.45 30.65 -3.67
N THR A 52 8.25 31.96 -3.84
CA THR A 52 7.30 32.48 -4.82
C THR A 52 8.02 33.41 -5.78
N ILE A 53 7.88 33.19 -7.08
CA ILE A 53 8.33 34.11 -8.10
C ILE A 53 7.17 35.06 -8.41
N LYS A 54 7.39 36.35 -8.26
CA LYS A 54 6.43 37.41 -8.60
C LYS A 54 6.70 37.97 -9.98
N GLN A 55 5.64 38.06 -10.75
CA GLN A 55 5.67 38.60 -12.11
C GLN A 55 4.38 39.40 -12.43
N SER A 56 4.27 39.97 -13.64
CA SER A 56 3.07 40.67 -14.10
C SER A 56 1.85 39.77 -14.32
N GLY A 57 2.07 38.44 -14.42
CA GLY A 57 1.04 37.41 -14.50
C GLY A 57 0.80 36.70 -13.15
N PRO A 58 0.34 35.44 -13.17
CA PRO A 58 0.18 34.66 -11.96
C PRO A 58 1.53 34.45 -11.26
N ASP A 59 1.55 34.54 -9.93
CA ASP A 59 2.74 34.19 -9.14
C ASP A 59 3.04 32.70 -9.30
N ILE A 60 4.31 32.33 -9.39
CA ILE A 60 4.75 30.93 -9.52
C ILE A 60 5.25 30.43 -8.17
N LEU A 61 4.73 29.29 -7.71
CA LEU A 61 5.27 28.56 -6.57
C LEU A 61 6.41 27.67 -7.04
N VAL A 62 7.55 27.75 -6.37
CA VAL A 62 8.75 26.96 -6.65
C VAL A 62 9.29 26.31 -5.39
N ILE A 63 10.02 25.20 -5.53
CA ILE A 63 10.75 24.53 -4.46
C ILE A 63 12.25 24.62 -4.74
N VAL A 64 13.06 24.85 -3.70
CA VAL A 64 14.53 24.89 -3.82
C VAL A 64 15.06 23.46 -3.96
N GLU A 65 15.76 23.19 -5.07
CA GLU A 65 16.40 21.92 -5.35
C GLU A 65 17.84 21.89 -4.84
N SER A 66 18.62 22.91 -5.18
CA SER A 66 20.04 23.02 -4.81
C SER A 66 20.49 24.45 -4.67
N MET A 67 21.62 24.64 -4.00
CA MET A 67 22.24 25.95 -3.79
C MET A 67 23.74 25.83 -3.89
N TRP A 68 24.38 26.88 -4.47
CA TRP A 68 25.83 26.94 -4.63
C TRP A 68 26.30 28.40 -4.70
N PHE A 69 27.61 28.59 -4.60
CA PHE A 69 28.23 29.89 -4.86
C PHE A 69 28.76 29.95 -6.29
N ASP A 70 28.56 31.09 -6.94
CA ASP A 70 29.12 31.40 -8.25
C ASP A 70 29.81 32.79 -8.18
N GLN A 71 30.50 33.18 -9.22
CA GLN A 71 31.12 34.51 -9.32
C GLN A 71 30.33 35.37 -10.33
N ASN A 72 29.97 36.58 -9.91
CA ASN A 72 29.41 37.57 -10.84
C ASN A 72 30.49 38.17 -11.77
N ASN A 73 30.07 38.95 -12.74
CA ASN A 73 30.96 39.62 -13.71
C ASN A 73 32.03 40.54 -13.04
N GLU A 74 31.89 40.88 -11.77
CA GLU A 74 32.84 41.67 -10.98
C GLU A 74 33.76 40.77 -10.11
N GLY A 75 33.67 39.44 -10.24
CA GLY A 75 34.47 38.48 -9.45
C GLY A 75 33.99 38.33 -8.00
N LYS A 76 32.82 38.89 -7.62
CA LYS A 76 32.25 38.74 -6.28
C LYS A 76 31.46 37.44 -6.22
N GLN A 77 31.59 36.73 -5.10
CA GLN A 77 30.77 35.53 -4.83
C GLN A 77 29.30 35.92 -4.66
N VAL A 78 28.43 35.20 -5.39
CA VAL A 78 26.99 35.34 -5.30
C VAL A 78 26.40 33.94 -5.02
N MET A 79 25.33 33.89 -4.21
CA MET A 79 24.64 32.65 -3.90
C MET A 79 23.58 32.42 -4.97
N MET A 80 23.65 31.26 -5.59
CA MET A 80 22.72 30.80 -6.63
C MET A 80 21.83 29.70 -6.10
N LEU A 81 20.59 29.67 -6.55
CA LEU A 81 19.61 28.64 -6.25
C LEU A 81 19.11 28.03 -7.56
N ARG A 82 18.99 26.70 -7.60
CA ARG A 82 18.14 26.03 -8.57
C ARG A 82 16.78 25.76 -7.93
N VAL A 83 15.72 26.16 -8.61
CA VAL A 83 14.35 26.03 -8.12
C VAL A 83 13.47 25.35 -9.16
N ASN A 84 12.65 24.41 -8.73
CA ASN A 84 11.73 23.68 -9.59
C ASN A 84 10.32 24.27 -9.49
N PRO A 85 9.65 24.55 -10.61
CA PRO A 85 8.28 25.04 -10.61
C PRO A 85 7.29 23.96 -10.16
N LEU A 86 6.37 24.35 -9.27
CA LEU A 86 5.32 23.47 -8.75
C LEU A 86 3.93 23.82 -9.30
N GLY A 87 3.67 25.10 -9.52
CA GLY A 87 2.39 25.59 -10.01
C GLY A 87 2.23 27.08 -9.94
N GLU A 88 1.07 27.58 -10.36
CA GLU A 88 0.71 28.98 -10.44
C GLU A 88 -0.38 29.34 -9.43
N PHE A 89 -0.34 30.60 -8.95
CA PHE A 89 -1.42 31.20 -8.18
C PHE A 89 -2.32 32.01 -9.08
N THR A 90 -3.53 31.53 -9.30
CA THR A 90 -4.54 32.26 -10.07
C THR A 90 -5.53 32.97 -9.15
N SER A 91 -6.09 34.08 -9.60
CA SER A 91 -7.10 34.83 -8.85
C SER A 91 -8.42 34.07 -8.69
N GLU A 92 -8.74 33.20 -9.62
CA GLU A 92 -10.02 32.47 -9.67
C GLU A 92 -9.98 31.14 -8.90
N THR A 93 -8.93 30.33 -9.13
CA THR A 93 -8.84 28.94 -8.60
C THR A 93 -7.93 28.79 -7.39
N GLY A 94 -7.19 29.83 -7.05
CA GLY A 94 -6.14 29.75 -6.04
C GLY A 94 -4.86 29.12 -6.60
N PHE A 95 -4.39 28.01 -6.03
CA PHE A 95 -3.21 27.30 -6.52
C PHE A 95 -3.61 26.25 -7.56
N GLN A 96 -2.90 26.23 -8.69
CA GLN A 96 -3.02 25.24 -9.76
C GLN A 96 -1.65 24.62 -10.05
N ARG A 97 -1.57 23.29 -10.14
CA ARG A 97 -0.35 22.59 -10.55
C ARG A 97 0.02 22.90 -11.99
N GLY A 98 1.35 22.91 -12.23
CA GLY A 98 1.92 23.20 -13.52
C GLY A 98 2.08 24.70 -13.75
N VAL A 99 2.98 25.06 -14.65
CA VAL A 99 3.31 26.44 -15.00
C VAL A 99 3.03 26.64 -16.47
N THR A 100 2.11 27.55 -16.75
CA THR A 100 1.76 27.95 -18.13
C THR A 100 2.54 29.19 -18.54
N HIS A 101 2.83 30.08 -17.58
CA HIS A 101 3.52 31.35 -17.81
C HIS A 101 4.90 31.32 -17.15
N PHE A 102 5.94 31.05 -17.93
CA PHE A 102 7.31 31.03 -17.45
C PHE A 102 7.75 32.45 -16.98
N PRO A 103 8.61 32.54 -15.92
CA PRO A 103 9.05 33.82 -15.42
C PRO A 103 10.00 34.50 -16.42
N THR A 104 10.02 35.83 -16.39
CA THR A 104 11.00 36.61 -17.11
C THR A 104 12.30 36.71 -16.31
N LEU A 105 13.41 36.93 -16.99
CA LEU A 105 14.68 37.25 -16.33
C LEU A 105 14.51 38.49 -15.48
N GLY A 106 15.07 38.50 -14.28
CA GLY A 106 14.93 39.58 -13.32
C GLY A 106 13.63 39.54 -12.51
N ALA A 107 12.71 38.59 -12.75
CA ALA A 107 11.51 38.42 -11.91
C ALA A 107 11.89 38.21 -10.45
N GLU A 108 11.14 38.82 -9.52
CA GLU A 108 11.49 38.84 -8.10
C GLU A 108 11.20 37.50 -7.41
N LEU A 109 12.18 37.00 -6.65
CA LEU A 109 12.04 35.81 -5.81
C LEU A 109 11.73 36.23 -4.38
N HIS A 110 10.66 35.64 -3.81
CA HIS A 110 10.14 35.97 -2.49
C HIS A 110 9.99 34.73 -1.61
N LEU A 111 10.14 34.89 -0.29
CA LEU A 111 9.81 33.90 0.69
C LEU A 111 8.30 33.60 0.68
N MET A 112 7.97 32.33 0.88
CA MET A 112 6.59 31.88 1.04
C MET A 112 6.16 31.95 2.50
N SER A 113 4.93 32.43 2.78
CA SER A 113 4.38 32.44 4.14
C SER A 113 3.61 31.12 4.43
N GLY A 114 3.67 30.65 5.70
CA GLY A 114 2.93 29.50 6.17
C GLY A 114 1.42 29.64 5.95
N SER A 115 0.86 30.82 6.17
CA SER A 115 -0.57 31.09 5.97
C SER A 115 -1.04 30.94 4.51
N ARG A 116 -0.14 31.18 3.54
CA ARG A 116 -0.45 30.96 2.12
C ARG A 116 -0.37 29.49 1.76
N LEU A 117 0.57 28.73 2.35
CA LEU A 117 0.65 27.27 2.22
C LEU A 117 -0.58 26.60 2.84
N GLU A 118 -0.99 27.00 4.03
CA GLU A 118 -2.18 26.48 4.70
C GLU A 118 -3.44 26.58 3.83
N LYS A 119 -3.61 27.70 3.11
CA LYS A 119 -4.72 27.88 2.16
C LYS A 119 -4.66 26.92 0.98
N ILE A 120 -3.47 26.53 0.53
CA ILE A 120 -3.33 25.52 -0.54
C ILE A 120 -3.81 24.18 -0.03
N PHE A 121 -3.34 23.74 1.16
CA PHE A 121 -3.72 22.46 1.74
C PHE A 121 -5.21 22.39 2.11
N SER A 122 -5.76 23.43 2.72
CA SER A 122 -7.17 23.46 3.11
C SER A 122 -8.15 23.42 1.93
N ARG A 123 -7.74 23.91 0.76
CA ARG A 123 -8.55 23.85 -0.47
C ARG A 123 -8.41 22.52 -1.22
N HIS A 124 -7.24 21.89 -1.13
CA HIS A 124 -6.96 20.62 -1.79
C HIS A 124 -7.47 19.42 -0.98
N GLY A 125 -7.35 19.49 0.34
CA GLY A 125 -7.70 18.38 1.23
C GLY A 125 -9.21 18.13 1.33
N THR A 126 -9.56 16.90 1.68
CA THR A 126 -10.95 16.49 1.92
C THR A 126 -11.26 16.64 3.42
N GLY A 127 -11.95 17.72 3.80
CA GLY A 127 -12.35 17.97 5.19
C GLY A 127 -11.16 17.87 6.17
N ASP A 128 -11.34 17.16 7.28
CA ASP A 128 -10.33 16.97 8.33
C ASP A 128 -9.41 15.75 8.11
N PHE A 129 -9.32 15.24 6.88
CA PHE A 129 -8.42 14.13 6.56
C PHE A 129 -6.96 14.58 6.55
N ASN A 130 -6.44 14.83 7.76
CA ASN A 130 -5.11 15.34 8.03
C ASN A 130 -4.20 14.20 8.51
N ILE A 131 -3.03 14.05 7.86
CA ILE A 131 -2.08 12.98 8.17
C ILE A 131 -0.79 13.46 8.85
N GLY A 132 -0.55 14.76 8.93
CA GLY A 132 0.69 15.29 9.48
C GLY A 132 0.82 16.79 9.34
N ARG A 133 2.04 17.25 9.52
CA ARG A 133 2.43 18.66 9.42
C ARG A 133 3.58 18.82 8.45
N LEU A 134 3.65 19.96 7.79
CA LEU A 134 4.74 20.26 6.87
C LEU A 134 6.06 20.41 7.65
N SER A 135 7.12 19.68 7.26
CA SER A 135 8.39 19.70 8.00
C SER A 135 9.06 21.08 8.06
N SER A 136 8.86 21.92 7.03
CA SER A 136 9.40 23.30 6.98
C SER A 136 8.53 24.34 7.69
N PHE A 137 7.26 24.01 8.03
CA PHE A 137 6.29 24.86 8.70
C PHE A 137 5.43 24.02 9.62
N GLU A 138 5.86 23.85 10.88
CA GLU A 138 5.23 22.92 11.84
C GLU A 138 3.76 23.28 12.16
N ASP A 139 3.34 24.51 11.95
CA ASP A 139 1.96 24.98 12.16
C ASP A 139 1.04 24.65 10.97
N VAL A 140 1.59 24.24 9.81
CA VAL A 140 0.81 23.94 8.61
C VAL A 140 0.43 22.47 8.56
N ASN A 141 -0.85 22.20 8.71
CA ASN A 141 -1.40 20.85 8.59
C ASN A 141 -1.43 20.38 7.12
N VAL A 142 -1.11 19.12 6.91
CA VAL A 142 -1.14 18.45 5.60
C VAL A 142 -2.41 17.63 5.49
N ALA A 143 -3.44 18.19 4.85
CA ALA A 143 -4.66 17.46 4.49
C ALA A 143 -4.51 16.83 3.11
N LEU A 144 -5.03 15.60 2.97
CA LEU A 144 -5.03 14.85 1.71
C LEU A 144 -6.36 14.97 0.98
N ASP A 145 -6.30 14.89 -0.35
CA ASP A 145 -7.47 14.54 -1.14
C ASP A 145 -7.78 13.04 -0.98
N ALA A 146 -8.86 12.75 -0.24
CA ALA A 146 -9.26 11.37 0.06
C ALA A 146 -9.62 10.59 -1.22
N SER A 147 -10.27 11.24 -2.19
CA SER A 147 -10.66 10.59 -3.45
C SER A 147 -9.45 10.22 -4.29
N ALA A 148 -8.44 11.09 -4.34
CA ALA A 148 -7.19 10.78 -5.02
C ALA A 148 -6.38 9.72 -4.27
N PHE A 149 -6.30 9.78 -2.93
CA PHE A 149 -5.57 8.82 -2.13
C PHE A 149 -6.19 7.41 -2.22
N PHE A 150 -7.47 7.29 -1.89
CA PHE A 150 -8.14 5.99 -1.82
C PHE A 150 -8.54 5.44 -3.19
N GLY A 151 -8.99 6.30 -4.09
CA GLY A 151 -9.56 5.88 -5.38
C GLY A 151 -8.55 5.70 -6.52
N ARG A 152 -7.31 6.22 -6.36
CA ARG A 152 -6.29 6.18 -7.43
C ARG A 152 -5.01 5.47 -7.03
N HIS A 153 -5.11 4.60 -6.08
CA HIS A 153 -4.03 3.82 -5.51
C HIS A 153 -2.90 4.67 -4.92
N ALA A 154 -2.39 4.26 -3.79
CA ALA A 154 -1.29 4.92 -3.11
C ALA A 154 -0.22 3.90 -2.70
N ALA A 155 1.03 4.37 -2.58
CA ALA A 155 2.13 3.57 -2.08
C ALA A 155 2.80 4.26 -0.88
N ILE A 156 3.03 3.50 0.19
CA ILE A 156 3.79 3.90 1.38
C ILE A 156 5.07 3.07 1.40
N LEU A 157 6.19 3.72 1.12
CA LEU A 157 7.48 3.06 0.90
C LEU A 157 8.49 3.54 1.93
N GLY A 158 9.34 2.64 2.45
CA GLY A 158 10.36 3.02 3.41
C GLY A 158 11.01 1.80 4.04
N GLN A 159 12.27 1.92 4.46
CA GLN A 159 12.98 0.81 5.11
C GLN A 159 12.36 0.43 6.47
N SER A 160 12.80 -0.70 7.03
CA SER A 160 12.39 -1.12 8.37
C SER A 160 12.74 -0.03 9.41
N GLY A 161 11.85 0.21 10.37
CA GLY A 161 12.02 1.25 11.40
C GLY A 161 11.84 2.70 10.92
N SER A 162 11.45 2.95 9.67
CA SER A 162 11.17 4.31 9.18
C SER A 162 9.85 4.89 9.68
N GLY A 163 8.90 4.05 10.12
CA GLY A 163 7.59 4.44 10.64
C GLY A 163 6.41 4.11 9.73
N LYS A 164 6.55 3.20 8.76
CA LYS A 164 5.46 2.80 7.83
C LYS A 164 4.19 2.38 8.55
N SER A 165 4.29 1.43 9.49
CA SER A 165 3.13 0.93 10.24
C SER A 165 2.45 2.03 11.06
N TRP A 166 3.24 2.97 11.60
CA TRP A 166 2.71 4.15 12.28
C TRP A 166 1.96 5.06 11.31
N MET A 167 2.49 5.27 10.10
CA MET A 167 1.81 6.04 9.07
C MET A 167 0.50 5.40 8.64
N VAL A 168 0.48 4.08 8.42
CA VAL A 168 -0.75 3.32 8.10
C VAL A 168 -1.79 3.47 9.22
N ALA A 169 -1.38 3.28 10.48
CA ALA A 169 -2.27 3.43 11.63
C ALA A 169 -2.82 4.85 11.75
N SER A 170 -1.96 5.89 11.64
CA SER A 170 -2.35 7.30 11.66
C SER A 170 -3.34 7.64 10.54
N LEU A 171 -3.09 7.13 9.34
CA LEU A 171 -3.90 7.36 8.16
C LEU A 171 -5.31 6.74 8.32
N ILE A 172 -5.38 5.49 8.78
CA ILE A 172 -6.67 4.82 9.03
C ILE A 172 -7.40 5.50 10.18
N GLN A 173 -6.73 5.85 11.29
CA GLN A 173 -7.35 6.60 12.40
C GLN A 173 -7.91 7.95 11.94
N SER A 174 -7.19 8.67 11.07
CA SER A 174 -7.68 9.93 10.50
C SER A 174 -8.87 9.70 9.56
N ALA A 175 -8.82 8.65 8.73
CA ALA A 175 -9.93 8.26 7.86
C ALA A 175 -11.20 7.93 8.64
N LEU A 176 -11.09 7.16 9.73
CA LEU A 176 -12.23 6.79 10.59
C LEU A 176 -12.90 7.99 11.30
N LYS A 177 -12.15 9.08 11.52
CA LYS A 177 -12.70 10.34 12.06
C LYS A 177 -13.47 11.10 11.00
N SER A 178 -12.90 11.21 9.80
CA SER A 178 -13.43 12.05 8.70
C SER A 178 -14.48 11.33 7.85
N MET A 179 -14.40 10.00 7.74
CA MET A 179 -15.19 9.17 6.83
C MET A 179 -15.77 7.95 7.58
N PRO A 180 -16.87 8.13 8.34
CA PRO A 180 -17.43 7.08 9.21
C PRO A 180 -17.94 5.84 8.46
N ASN A 181 -18.25 5.97 7.16
CA ASN A 181 -18.72 4.89 6.30
C ASN A 181 -17.61 4.30 5.41
N ALA A 182 -16.37 4.37 5.84
CA ALA A 182 -15.26 3.76 5.12
C ALA A 182 -15.39 2.22 5.12
N HIS A 183 -14.91 1.58 4.04
CA HIS A 183 -14.77 0.12 3.94
C HIS A 183 -13.31 -0.20 3.64
N ILE A 184 -12.57 -0.52 4.69
CA ILE A 184 -11.12 -0.76 4.63
C ILE A 184 -10.84 -2.21 5.00
N ILE A 185 -10.17 -2.93 4.11
CA ILE A 185 -9.62 -4.26 4.38
C ILE A 185 -8.11 -4.11 4.56
N LEU A 186 -7.59 -4.48 5.73
CA LEU A 186 -6.17 -4.41 6.05
C LEU A 186 -5.59 -5.83 6.15
N LEU A 187 -4.65 -6.14 5.28
CA LEU A 187 -3.86 -7.37 5.33
C LEU A 187 -2.69 -7.17 6.29
N ASP A 188 -2.64 -7.96 7.36
CA ASP A 188 -1.69 -7.83 8.48
C ASP A 188 -0.79 -9.09 8.61
N PRO A 189 0.31 -9.19 7.83
CA PRO A 189 1.19 -10.37 7.87
C PRO A 189 1.98 -10.53 9.17
N HIS A 190 2.11 -9.47 9.96
CA HIS A 190 2.96 -9.46 11.16
C HIS A 190 2.21 -9.28 12.47
N ASN A 191 0.86 -9.23 12.43
CA ASN A 191 0.01 -9.00 13.60
C ASN A 191 0.35 -7.67 14.33
N GLU A 192 0.62 -6.62 13.53
CA GLU A 192 0.95 -5.30 14.06
C GLU A 192 -0.29 -4.48 14.41
N TYR A 193 -1.42 -4.75 13.76
CA TYR A 193 -2.68 -4.00 13.90
C TYR A 193 -3.81 -4.81 14.51
N SER A 194 -3.77 -6.13 14.40
CA SER A 194 -4.84 -7.04 14.82
C SER A 194 -4.84 -7.31 16.32
N SER A 195 -3.66 -7.28 16.96
CA SER A 195 -3.55 -7.45 18.40
C SER A 195 -3.69 -6.11 19.14
N ASN A 196 -4.11 -6.18 20.41
CA ASN A 196 -4.02 -5.03 21.28
C ASN A 196 -2.56 -4.59 21.44
N ASN A 197 -2.36 -3.28 21.55
CA ASN A 197 -1.03 -2.76 21.81
C ASN A 197 -0.46 -3.38 23.09
N SER A 198 0.73 -3.97 23.01
CA SER A 198 1.38 -4.75 24.08
C SER A 198 1.63 -3.92 25.35
N PHE A 199 1.75 -2.59 25.22
CA PHE A 199 2.06 -1.70 26.34
C PHE A 199 0.78 -1.12 27.00
N THR A 200 -0.24 -0.82 26.18
CA THR A 200 -1.46 -0.15 26.65
C THR A 200 -2.64 -1.09 26.76
N ASN A 201 -2.53 -2.30 26.22
CA ASN A 201 -3.62 -3.28 26.09
C ASN A 201 -4.88 -2.69 25.41
N THR A 202 -4.67 -1.75 24.49
CA THR A 202 -5.74 -1.08 23.75
C THR A 202 -5.67 -1.45 22.28
N PRO A 203 -6.82 -1.62 21.58
CA PRO A 203 -6.82 -1.87 20.14
C PRO A 203 -6.30 -0.63 19.39
N VAL A 204 -5.59 -0.87 18.27
CA VAL A 204 -5.03 0.20 17.42
C VAL A 204 -6.12 1.10 16.82
N PHE A 205 -7.27 0.51 16.52
CA PHE A 205 -8.44 1.23 15.98
C PHE A 205 -9.64 1.07 16.93
N PRO A 206 -10.64 1.97 16.88
CA PRO A 206 -11.83 1.88 17.72
C PRO A 206 -12.55 0.54 17.56
N ALA A 207 -12.79 -0.16 18.66
CA ALA A 207 -13.35 -1.51 18.67
C ALA A 207 -14.76 -1.58 18.06
N ASP A 208 -15.55 -0.51 18.19
CA ASP A 208 -16.89 -0.38 17.62
C ASP A 208 -16.89 -0.21 16.09
N LYS A 209 -15.74 0.13 15.50
CA LYS A 209 -15.57 0.33 14.04
C LYS A 209 -14.68 -0.71 13.40
N THR A 210 -14.17 -1.66 14.16
CA THR A 210 -13.14 -2.59 13.71
C THR A 210 -13.57 -4.03 13.95
N ARG A 211 -13.41 -4.85 12.93
CA ARG A 211 -13.44 -6.31 13.05
C ARG A 211 -12.03 -6.85 12.81
N CYS A 212 -11.58 -7.70 13.70
CA CYS A 212 -10.38 -8.49 13.50
C CYS A 212 -10.79 -9.93 13.18
N VAL A 213 -10.29 -10.46 12.07
CA VAL A 213 -10.35 -11.88 11.73
C VAL A 213 -9.00 -12.44 12.14
N SER A 214 -8.99 -13.10 13.30
CA SER A 214 -7.76 -13.69 13.84
C SER A 214 -7.28 -14.85 12.96
N ALA A 215 -5.99 -15.17 13.03
CA ALA A 215 -5.42 -16.25 12.26
C ALA A 215 -6.09 -17.61 12.52
N ASN A 216 -6.61 -17.82 13.74
CA ASN A 216 -7.34 -19.04 14.13
C ASN A 216 -8.80 -19.08 13.61
N GLU A 217 -9.39 -17.92 13.30
CA GLU A 217 -10.74 -17.82 12.76
C GLU A 217 -10.75 -17.69 11.24
N LEU A 218 -9.57 -17.50 10.64
CA LEU A 218 -9.44 -17.32 9.21
C LEU A 218 -9.79 -18.61 8.47
N GLU A 219 -10.89 -18.58 7.74
CA GLU A 219 -11.25 -19.62 6.77
C GLU A 219 -11.44 -19.00 5.39
N ILE A 220 -10.55 -19.32 4.47
CA ILE A 220 -10.61 -18.91 3.07
C ILE A 220 -10.63 -20.18 2.21
N PRO A 221 -11.81 -20.77 1.95
CA PRO A 221 -11.90 -22.12 1.47
C PRO A 221 -11.44 -22.29 0.02
N TYR A 222 -10.85 -23.47 -0.27
CA TYR A 222 -10.31 -23.87 -1.58
C TYR A 222 -11.30 -23.72 -2.74
N TRP A 223 -12.59 -23.88 -2.50
CA TRP A 223 -13.61 -23.79 -3.56
C TRP A 223 -13.85 -22.36 -4.06
N LEU A 224 -13.29 -21.37 -3.36
CA LEU A 224 -13.23 -19.98 -3.83
C LEU A 224 -11.99 -19.69 -4.66
N LEU A 225 -11.00 -20.57 -4.72
CA LEU A 225 -9.84 -20.39 -5.59
C LEU A 225 -10.28 -20.29 -7.04
N SER A 226 -9.65 -19.39 -7.79
CA SER A 226 -9.75 -19.43 -9.25
C SER A 226 -9.09 -20.71 -9.77
N TYR A 227 -9.44 -21.09 -10.98
CA TYR A 227 -8.85 -22.26 -11.59
C TYR A 227 -7.32 -22.18 -11.69
N GLU A 228 -6.78 -20.99 -11.99
CA GLU A 228 -5.33 -20.77 -12.01
C GLU A 228 -4.69 -20.96 -10.64
N GLU A 229 -5.31 -20.42 -9.57
CA GLU A 229 -4.85 -20.58 -8.19
C GLU A 229 -4.90 -22.04 -7.74
N LEU A 230 -5.95 -22.76 -8.13
CA LEU A 230 -6.09 -24.18 -7.83
C LEU A 230 -5.01 -25.04 -8.54
N ILE A 231 -4.67 -24.69 -9.80
CA ILE A 231 -3.54 -25.32 -10.51
C ILE A 231 -2.23 -25.06 -9.76
N GLU A 232 -1.95 -23.82 -9.37
CA GLU A 232 -0.72 -23.47 -8.65
C GLU A 232 -0.62 -24.21 -7.30
N LEU A 233 -1.76 -24.44 -6.67
CA LEU A 233 -1.84 -25.19 -5.43
C LEU A 233 -1.56 -26.67 -5.62
N LEU A 234 -2.11 -27.30 -6.67
CA LEU A 234 -2.17 -28.76 -6.80
C LEU A 234 -1.22 -29.36 -7.84
N VAL A 235 -0.87 -28.62 -8.90
CA VAL A 235 -0.11 -29.16 -10.03
C VAL A 235 1.30 -28.57 -10.05
N ASP A 236 2.29 -29.42 -10.26
CA ASP A 236 3.64 -28.98 -10.61
C ASP A 236 3.73 -28.83 -12.13
N LYS A 237 3.94 -27.59 -12.59
CA LYS A 237 3.96 -27.28 -14.04
C LYS A 237 5.21 -27.79 -14.77
N GLU A 238 6.24 -28.20 -14.03
CA GLU A 238 7.49 -28.71 -14.60
C GLU A 238 7.44 -30.23 -14.84
N GLU A 239 6.37 -30.91 -14.37
CA GLU A 239 6.22 -32.34 -14.55
C GLU A 239 5.75 -32.74 -15.96
N GLU A 240 6.14 -33.95 -16.37
CA GLU A 240 5.84 -34.53 -17.68
C GLU A 240 4.34 -34.53 -18.00
N TYR A 241 3.48 -34.82 -17.00
CA TYR A 241 2.03 -34.93 -17.18
C TYR A 241 1.23 -33.70 -16.75
N ALA A 242 1.88 -32.59 -16.47
CA ALA A 242 1.25 -31.35 -15.97
C ALA A 242 0.08 -30.89 -16.87
N SER A 243 0.27 -30.85 -18.20
CA SER A 243 -0.78 -30.44 -19.13
C SER A 243 -2.01 -31.34 -19.09
N LEU A 244 -1.81 -32.65 -18.92
CA LEU A 244 -2.89 -33.62 -18.76
C LEU A 244 -3.61 -33.43 -17.43
N GLN A 245 -2.86 -33.29 -16.34
CA GLN A 245 -3.40 -33.03 -14.99
C GLN A 245 -4.24 -31.75 -14.99
N ILE A 246 -3.77 -30.68 -15.58
CA ILE A 246 -4.48 -29.42 -15.74
C ILE A 246 -5.80 -29.60 -16.49
N ALA A 247 -5.76 -30.22 -17.67
CA ALA A 247 -6.97 -30.41 -18.48
C ALA A 247 -8.01 -31.31 -17.75
N PHE A 248 -7.55 -32.38 -17.09
CA PHE A 248 -8.42 -33.29 -16.34
C PHE A 248 -9.01 -32.61 -15.09
N LEU A 249 -8.19 -31.83 -14.34
CA LEU A 249 -8.63 -31.07 -13.19
C LEU A 249 -9.78 -30.11 -13.54
N ARG A 250 -9.68 -29.44 -14.71
CA ARG A 250 -10.74 -28.53 -15.18
C ARG A 250 -12.07 -29.23 -15.36
N GLY A 251 -12.05 -30.40 -16.01
CA GLY A 251 -13.26 -31.19 -16.23
C GLY A 251 -13.89 -31.66 -14.91
N VAL A 252 -13.08 -32.26 -14.04
CA VAL A 252 -13.56 -32.79 -12.75
C VAL A 252 -14.13 -31.69 -11.86
N VAL A 253 -13.41 -30.53 -11.73
CA VAL A 253 -13.91 -29.40 -10.90
C VAL A 253 -15.21 -28.86 -11.45
N LEU A 254 -15.33 -28.71 -12.79
CA LEU A 254 -16.55 -28.20 -13.40
C LEU A 254 -17.75 -29.17 -13.19
N ASP A 255 -17.52 -30.47 -13.33
CA ASP A 255 -18.56 -31.48 -13.13
C ASP A 255 -19.00 -31.51 -11.66
N LEU A 256 -18.07 -31.53 -10.71
CA LEU A 256 -18.39 -31.47 -9.27
C LEU A 256 -19.15 -30.18 -8.88
N LYS A 257 -18.79 -29.05 -9.48
CA LYS A 257 -19.54 -27.79 -9.27
C LYS A 257 -20.96 -27.86 -9.86
N ARG A 258 -21.16 -28.54 -11.00
CA ARG A 258 -22.48 -28.74 -11.62
C ARG A 258 -23.35 -29.63 -10.76
N ASP A 259 -22.82 -30.76 -10.30
CA ASP A 259 -23.53 -31.66 -9.39
C ASP A 259 -24.00 -30.92 -8.12
N SER A 260 -23.14 -30.09 -7.55
CA SER A 260 -23.50 -29.25 -6.40
C SER A 260 -24.52 -28.15 -6.74
N ASN A 261 -24.62 -27.74 -8.01
CA ASN A 261 -25.53 -26.70 -8.47
C ASN A 261 -26.96 -27.20 -8.73
N ASP A 262 -27.17 -28.51 -8.91
CA ASP A 262 -28.51 -29.08 -9.16
C ASP A 262 -29.50 -28.70 -8.06
N SER A 263 -29.04 -28.56 -6.82
CA SER A 263 -29.85 -28.08 -5.68
C SER A 263 -30.01 -26.56 -5.60
N LEU A 264 -29.14 -25.78 -6.25
CA LEU A 264 -29.09 -24.32 -6.16
C LEU A 264 -29.79 -23.62 -7.33
N HIS A 265 -30.00 -24.32 -8.44
CA HIS A 265 -30.67 -23.84 -9.66
C HIS A 265 -30.04 -22.55 -10.25
N PHE A 266 -28.72 -22.39 -10.14
CA PHE A 266 -28.03 -21.32 -10.87
C PHE A 266 -28.03 -21.66 -12.37
N GLY A 267 -27.98 -20.66 -13.23
CA GLY A 267 -27.87 -20.88 -14.67
C GLY A 267 -26.56 -21.55 -15.10
N GLN A 268 -25.93 -21.07 -16.14
CA GLN A 268 -24.62 -21.60 -16.55
C GLN A 268 -23.54 -21.22 -15.54
N ILE A 269 -22.80 -22.21 -15.05
CA ILE A 269 -21.64 -22.03 -14.19
C ILE A 269 -20.36 -22.36 -14.96
N THR A 270 -19.27 -21.71 -14.56
CA THR A 270 -17.92 -21.92 -15.09
C THR A 270 -17.03 -22.58 -14.03
N VAL A 271 -15.82 -22.95 -14.40
CA VAL A 271 -14.85 -23.49 -13.46
C VAL A 271 -14.48 -22.45 -12.37
N ASP A 272 -14.56 -21.15 -12.70
CA ASP A 272 -14.27 -20.04 -11.78
C ASP A 272 -15.49 -19.52 -11.01
N SER A 273 -16.70 -20.07 -11.27
CA SER A 273 -17.89 -19.72 -10.48
C SER A 273 -17.68 -20.09 -9.01
N PRO A 274 -17.99 -19.19 -8.04
CA PRO A 274 -17.78 -19.44 -6.62
C PRO A 274 -18.87 -20.38 -6.06
N VAL A 275 -18.86 -21.63 -6.50
CA VAL A 275 -19.75 -22.72 -6.10
C VAL A 275 -18.93 -23.78 -5.40
N TYR A 276 -19.44 -24.26 -4.28
CA TYR A 276 -18.82 -25.32 -3.50
C TYR A 276 -18.69 -26.60 -4.34
N PHE A 277 -17.60 -27.33 -4.14
CA PHE A 277 -17.41 -28.71 -4.60
C PHE A 277 -16.62 -29.49 -3.54
N SER A 278 -16.82 -30.79 -3.48
CA SER A 278 -16.14 -31.65 -2.51
C SER A 278 -14.71 -31.93 -2.93
N LEU A 279 -13.74 -31.57 -2.10
CA LEU A 279 -12.32 -31.92 -2.29
C LEU A 279 -12.09 -33.43 -2.13
N GLU A 280 -12.88 -34.09 -1.29
CA GLU A 280 -12.85 -35.53 -1.11
C GLU A 280 -13.27 -36.26 -2.38
N GLU A 281 -14.36 -35.81 -3.04
CA GLU A 281 -14.81 -36.41 -4.30
C GLU A 281 -13.83 -36.10 -5.45
N LEU A 282 -13.19 -34.92 -5.43
CA LEU A 282 -12.10 -34.62 -6.36
C LEU A 282 -10.95 -35.62 -6.19
N TYR A 283 -10.49 -35.84 -4.97
CA TYR A 283 -9.43 -36.79 -4.65
C TYR A 283 -9.81 -38.22 -5.10
N LYS A 284 -11.02 -38.70 -4.73
CA LYS A 284 -11.52 -40.03 -5.13
C LYS A 284 -11.57 -40.18 -6.65
N THR A 285 -12.00 -39.14 -7.36
CA THR A 285 -12.08 -39.18 -8.81
C THR A 285 -10.70 -39.30 -9.43
N PHE A 286 -9.73 -38.50 -9.01
CA PHE A 286 -8.36 -38.63 -9.49
C PHE A 286 -7.77 -40.00 -9.19
N LYS A 287 -7.94 -40.52 -7.97
CA LYS A 287 -7.45 -41.82 -7.56
C LYS A 287 -8.07 -42.94 -8.41
N LYS A 288 -9.39 -42.89 -8.63
CA LYS A 288 -10.11 -43.88 -9.48
C LYS A 288 -9.55 -43.93 -10.90
N TYR A 289 -9.28 -42.77 -11.52
CA TYR A 289 -8.73 -42.75 -12.87
C TYR A 289 -7.25 -43.09 -12.91
N ASN A 290 -6.52 -42.83 -11.88
CA ASN A 290 -5.09 -43.13 -11.75
C ASN A 290 -4.83 -44.65 -11.56
N GLU A 291 -5.73 -45.36 -10.86
CA GLU A 291 -5.63 -46.77 -10.58
C GLU A 291 -6.41 -47.64 -11.58
N ARG A 292 -7.16 -47.05 -12.52
CA ARG A 292 -8.05 -47.75 -13.43
C ARG A 292 -7.27 -48.66 -14.37
N THR A 293 -7.64 -49.95 -14.35
CA THR A 293 -7.16 -50.98 -15.27
C THR A 293 -8.25 -51.33 -16.28
N ILE A 294 -7.88 -51.88 -17.43
CA ILE A 294 -8.83 -52.37 -18.44
C ILE A 294 -9.41 -53.72 -17.93
N ASP A 295 -10.75 -53.81 -17.84
CA ASP A 295 -11.44 -55.00 -17.30
C ASP A 295 -11.22 -56.26 -18.13
N PHE A 296 -10.85 -56.13 -19.39
CA PHE A 296 -10.58 -57.25 -20.30
C PHE A 296 -9.14 -57.20 -20.80
N GLY A 297 -8.26 -57.95 -20.12
CA GLY A 297 -6.83 -58.00 -20.40
C GLY A 297 -5.99 -57.22 -19.36
N LYS A 298 -4.74 -57.63 -19.14
CA LYS A 298 -3.80 -57.04 -18.18
C LYS A 298 -3.21 -55.69 -18.67
N GLY A 299 -4.06 -54.77 -19.14
CA GLY A 299 -3.64 -53.47 -19.64
C GLY A 299 -3.90 -52.32 -18.66
N ARG A 300 -3.01 -51.35 -18.64
CA ARG A 300 -3.23 -50.07 -17.93
C ARG A 300 -3.98 -49.10 -18.84
N THR A 301 -4.84 -48.28 -18.30
CA THR A 301 -5.44 -47.18 -19.08
C THR A 301 -4.40 -46.14 -19.43
N ALA A 302 -4.68 -45.29 -20.41
CA ALA A 302 -3.81 -44.17 -20.78
C ALA A 302 -3.56 -43.18 -19.64
N LEU A 303 -4.35 -43.22 -18.55
CA LEU A 303 -4.28 -42.31 -17.40
C LEU A 303 -3.60 -42.92 -16.16
N THR A 304 -3.36 -44.24 -16.13
CA THR A 304 -2.77 -44.93 -14.99
C THR A 304 -1.40 -44.37 -14.62
N GLY A 305 -1.20 -43.96 -13.36
CA GLY A 305 0.04 -43.40 -12.81
C GLY A 305 0.34 -41.98 -13.23
N LYS A 306 -0.53 -41.32 -14.01
CA LYS A 306 -0.26 -39.95 -14.47
C LYS A 306 -0.70 -38.85 -13.50
N PHE A 307 -1.37 -39.22 -12.44
CA PHE A 307 -1.85 -38.31 -11.40
C PHE A 307 -1.13 -38.51 -10.06
N ASP A 308 -0.09 -39.34 -9.99
CA ASP A 308 0.61 -39.68 -8.75
C ASP A 308 1.14 -38.43 -8.04
N SER A 309 1.81 -37.55 -8.75
CA SER A 309 2.38 -36.31 -8.19
C SER A 309 1.33 -35.37 -7.63
N LEU A 310 0.22 -35.17 -8.36
CA LEU A 310 -0.91 -34.36 -7.90
C LEU A 310 -1.53 -34.95 -6.63
N LEU A 311 -1.75 -36.26 -6.60
CA LEU A 311 -2.32 -36.95 -5.43
C LEU A 311 -1.41 -36.86 -4.22
N ILE A 312 -0.10 -37.11 -4.38
CA ILE A 312 0.91 -36.99 -3.31
C ILE A 312 0.93 -35.56 -2.77
N LYS A 313 0.93 -34.55 -3.66
CA LYS A 313 0.95 -33.14 -3.26
C LYS A 313 -0.32 -32.75 -2.51
N LEU A 314 -1.49 -33.21 -2.96
CA LEU A 314 -2.77 -32.98 -2.28
C LEU A 314 -2.80 -33.67 -0.91
N GLU A 315 -2.40 -34.95 -0.82
CA GLU A 315 -2.32 -35.67 0.44
C GLU A 315 -1.37 -35.03 1.43
N SER A 316 -0.18 -34.62 0.98
CA SER A 316 0.81 -33.94 1.82
C SER A 316 0.22 -32.66 2.45
N ARG A 317 -0.51 -31.86 1.67
CA ARG A 317 -1.13 -30.64 2.17
C ARG A 317 -2.35 -30.90 3.04
N LEU A 318 -3.14 -31.92 2.74
CA LEU A 318 -4.27 -32.33 3.58
C LEU A 318 -3.83 -32.88 4.95
N ASN A 319 -2.62 -33.42 5.05
CA ASN A 319 -2.07 -33.94 6.31
C ASN A 319 -1.30 -32.87 7.12
N ASP A 320 -1.16 -31.66 6.59
CA ASP A 320 -0.55 -30.55 7.28
C ASP A 320 -1.62 -29.58 7.81
N THR A 321 -1.81 -29.53 9.12
CA THR A 321 -2.83 -28.72 9.79
C THR A 321 -2.73 -27.21 9.49
N ARG A 322 -1.54 -26.73 9.07
CA ARG A 322 -1.33 -25.35 8.66
C ARG A 322 -2.15 -24.94 7.43
N TYR A 323 -2.66 -25.91 6.66
CA TYR A 323 -3.52 -25.66 5.49
C TYR A 323 -5.01 -25.87 5.79
N ASP A 324 -5.39 -26.20 7.03
CA ASP A 324 -6.79 -26.52 7.37
C ASP A 324 -7.73 -25.34 7.07
N PHE A 325 -7.30 -24.11 7.32
CA PHE A 325 -8.06 -22.89 7.02
C PHE A 325 -8.44 -22.76 5.53
N LEU A 326 -7.69 -23.40 4.64
CA LEU A 326 -7.88 -23.40 3.19
C LEU A 326 -8.55 -24.68 2.69
N LEU A 327 -8.01 -25.85 3.11
CA LEU A 327 -8.37 -27.16 2.53
C LEU A 327 -9.43 -27.90 3.33
N ARG A 328 -9.60 -27.61 4.61
CA ARG A 328 -10.58 -28.24 5.52
C ARG A 328 -11.45 -27.23 6.24
N PRO A 329 -12.15 -26.34 5.50
CA PRO A 329 -13.01 -25.36 6.14
C PRO A 329 -14.11 -26.05 6.92
N THR A 330 -14.33 -25.64 8.17
CA THR A 330 -15.34 -26.21 9.07
C THR A 330 -16.68 -25.48 8.97
N VAL A 331 -16.62 -24.16 8.89
CA VAL A 331 -17.79 -23.29 8.82
C VAL A 331 -18.14 -22.97 7.36
N ARG A 332 -17.13 -22.87 6.48
CA ARG A 332 -17.30 -22.41 5.09
C ARG A 332 -17.28 -23.57 4.09
N ASN A 333 -18.11 -24.57 4.35
CA ASN A 333 -18.17 -25.83 3.61
C ASN A 333 -19.40 -25.96 2.68
N ALA A 334 -20.03 -24.86 2.33
CA ALA A 334 -21.18 -24.82 1.43
C ALA A 334 -21.28 -23.49 0.69
N THR A 335 -21.89 -23.48 -0.51
CA THR A 335 -22.00 -22.28 -1.37
C THR A 335 -22.71 -21.10 -0.70
N ASN A 336 -23.72 -21.35 0.12
CA ASN A 336 -24.47 -20.32 0.83
C ASN A 336 -23.62 -19.56 1.86
N THR A 337 -22.51 -20.13 2.34
CA THR A 337 -21.60 -19.47 3.28
C THR A 337 -20.77 -18.34 2.65
N LEU A 338 -20.75 -18.23 1.31
CA LEU A 338 -20.11 -17.12 0.61
C LEU A 338 -20.68 -15.76 1.02
N ASN A 339 -21.98 -15.68 1.26
CA ASN A 339 -22.63 -14.46 1.72
C ASN A 339 -22.06 -13.96 3.05
N ASP A 340 -21.88 -14.87 3.99
CA ASP A 340 -21.41 -14.51 5.34
C ASP A 340 -19.91 -14.17 5.32
N LEU A 341 -19.12 -14.91 4.55
CA LEU A 341 -17.71 -14.61 4.31
C LEU A 341 -17.55 -13.19 3.71
N THR A 342 -18.32 -12.90 2.66
CA THR A 342 -18.26 -11.62 1.98
C THR A 342 -18.65 -10.47 2.92
N LYS A 343 -19.74 -10.65 3.69
CA LYS A 343 -20.16 -9.65 4.70
C LYS A 343 -19.09 -9.45 5.76
N GLU A 344 -18.44 -10.50 6.21
CA GLU A 344 -17.41 -10.43 7.22
C GLU A 344 -16.21 -9.63 6.72
N PHE A 345 -15.68 -9.96 5.55
CA PHE A 345 -14.49 -9.29 5.00
C PHE A 345 -14.73 -7.84 4.61
N LEU A 346 -15.95 -7.52 4.20
CA LEU A 346 -16.35 -6.15 3.86
C LEU A 346 -16.86 -5.34 5.05
N GLY A 347 -16.84 -5.89 6.27
CA GLY A 347 -17.34 -5.19 7.46
C GLY A 347 -18.85 -5.01 7.51
N LEU A 348 -19.62 -5.81 6.74
CA LEU A 348 -21.08 -5.73 6.64
C LEU A 348 -21.81 -6.64 7.63
N SER A 349 -21.08 -7.49 8.37
CA SER A 349 -21.64 -8.28 9.46
C SER A 349 -22.09 -7.38 10.60
N LYS A 350 -23.16 -7.75 11.29
CA LYS A 350 -23.67 -6.96 12.43
C LYS A 350 -22.94 -7.34 13.73
N PRO A 351 -22.39 -6.38 14.48
CA PRO A 351 -22.32 -4.93 14.17
C PRO A 351 -21.41 -4.66 12.95
N THR A 352 -21.76 -3.64 12.16
CA THR A 352 -20.96 -3.25 10.99
C THR A 352 -19.64 -2.60 11.42
N SER A 353 -18.58 -2.84 10.66
CA SER A 353 -17.26 -2.27 10.89
C SER A 353 -16.76 -1.51 9.67
N ALA A 354 -16.02 -0.44 9.91
CA ALA A 354 -15.39 0.35 8.86
C ALA A 354 -14.01 -0.22 8.45
N VAL A 355 -13.38 -0.96 9.35
CA VAL A 355 -12.08 -1.62 9.12
C VAL A 355 -12.22 -3.09 9.42
N THR A 356 -11.83 -3.93 8.47
CA THR A 356 -11.63 -5.37 8.68
C THR A 356 -10.14 -5.66 8.62
N ILE A 357 -9.56 -6.08 9.72
CA ILE A 357 -8.17 -6.51 9.79
C ILE A 357 -8.14 -8.03 9.61
N ILE A 358 -7.30 -8.50 8.70
CA ILE A 358 -7.11 -9.92 8.44
C ILE A 358 -5.70 -10.28 8.91
N ASP A 359 -5.63 -11.00 10.03
CA ASP A 359 -4.38 -11.49 10.59
C ASP A 359 -3.87 -12.67 9.77
N LEU A 360 -2.76 -12.45 9.07
CA LEU A 360 -2.09 -13.42 8.21
C LEU A 360 -0.81 -13.99 8.84
N SER A 361 -0.53 -13.68 10.11
CA SER A 361 0.75 -14.00 10.75
C SER A 361 1.02 -15.50 10.93
N SER A 362 -0.02 -16.33 10.91
CA SER A 362 0.09 -17.79 10.98
C SER A 362 -0.03 -18.48 9.63
N VAL A 363 -0.27 -17.72 8.55
CA VAL A 363 -0.38 -18.29 7.19
C VAL A 363 1.01 -18.69 6.69
N PRO A 364 1.21 -19.94 6.22
CA PRO A 364 2.49 -20.36 5.67
C PRO A 364 2.95 -19.51 4.49
N HIS A 365 4.24 -19.22 4.40
CA HIS A 365 4.83 -18.35 3.38
C HIS A 365 4.55 -18.78 1.93
N ASP A 366 4.48 -20.08 1.68
CA ASP A 366 4.21 -20.64 0.34
C ASP A 366 2.75 -20.48 -0.09
N VAL A 367 1.82 -20.29 0.86
CA VAL A 367 0.38 -20.09 0.59
C VAL A 367 -0.04 -18.63 0.73
N LEU A 368 0.72 -17.81 1.43
CA LEU A 368 0.41 -16.40 1.66
C LEU A 368 0.06 -15.64 0.38
N PRO A 369 0.77 -15.80 -0.75
CA PRO A 369 0.40 -15.14 -2.00
C PRO A 369 -0.98 -15.59 -2.52
N THR A 370 -1.31 -16.86 -2.42
CA THR A 370 -2.60 -17.40 -2.87
C THR A 370 -3.76 -16.85 -2.02
N VAL A 371 -3.56 -16.82 -0.72
CA VAL A 371 -4.56 -16.30 0.24
C VAL A 371 -4.82 -14.81 0.04
N THR A 372 -3.77 -14.03 -0.05
CA THR A 372 -3.89 -12.57 -0.26
C THR A 372 -4.52 -12.24 -1.61
N ALA A 373 -4.18 -13.01 -2.66
CA ALA A 373 -4.83 -12.88 -3.98
C ALA A 373 -6.33 -13.17 -3.90
N GLN A 374 -6.72 -14.19 -3.15
CA GLN A 374 -8.12 -14.58 -2.98
C GLN A 374 -8.90 -13.49 -2.23
N ILE A 375 -8.33 -12.90 -1.17
CA ILE A 375 -8.93 -11.78 -0.44
C ILE A 375 -9.09 -10.55 -1.36
N GLY A 376 -8.03 -10.19 -2.08
CA GLY A 376 -8.07 -9.09 -3.05
C GLY A 376 -9.10 -9.32 -4.15
N ARG A 377 -9.19 -10.56 -4.64
CA ARG A 377 -10.18 -10.94 -5.65
C ARG A 377 -11.61 -10.90 -5.10
N LEU A 378 -11.86 -11.33 -3.88
CA LEU A 378 -13.19 -11.20 -3.25
C LEU A 378 -13.65 -9.75 -3.19
N ALA A 379 -12.78 -8.83 -2.75
CA ALA A 379 -13.10 -7.40 -2.71
C ALA A 379 -13.37 -6.84 -4.12
N PHE A 380 -12.55 -7.24 -5.11
CA PHE A 380 -12.71 -6.79 -6.49
C PHE A 380 -13.98 -7.35 -7.14
N GLU A 381 -14.20 -8.66 -7.07
CA GLU A 381 -15.37 -9.33 -7.69
C GLU A 381 -16.68 -8.88 -7.05
N PHE A 382 -16.70 -8.64 -5.74
CA PHE A 382 -17.89 -8.05 -5.09
C PHE A 382 -18.32 -6.75 -5.79
N ASN A 383 -17.39 -5.83 -6.00
CA ASN A 383 -17.70 -4.58 -6.67
C ASN A 383 -17.84 -4.70 -8.19
N PHE A 384 -17.15 -5.66 -8.82
CA PHE A 384 -17.31 -5.93 -10.24
C PHE A 384 -18.76 -6.36 -10.58
N TRP A 385 -19.37 -7.16 -9.72
CA TRP A 385 -20.76 -7.63 -9.88
C TRP A 385 -21.78 -6.69 -9.22
N ASN A 386 -21.35 -5.69 -8.46
CA ASN A 386 -22.21 -4.72 -7.80
C ASN A 386 -22.63 -3.62 -8.79
N PRO A 387 -23.93 -3.51 -9.18
CA PRO A 387 -24.37 -2.45 -10.09
C PRO A 387 -24.23 -1.03 -9.51
N ARG A 388 -24.05 -0.93 -8.17
CA ARG A 388 -23.83 0.33 -7.44
C ARG A 388 -22.41 0.42 -6.86
N CYS A 389 -21.40 -0.18 -7.51
CA CYS A 389 -20.03 -0.23 -7.00
C CYS A 389 -19.44 1.15 -6.65
N ARG A 390 -19.86 2.21 -7.33
CA ARG A 390 -19.40 3.58 -7.06
C ARG A 390 -19.96 4.18 -5.77
N GLU A 391 -21.05 3.62 -5.24
CA GLU A 391 -21.65 4.00 -3.96
C GLU A 391 -21.06 3.22 -2.79
N PHE A 392 -20.26 2.18 -3.07
CA PHE A 392 -19.63 1.30 -2.10
C PHE A 392 -18.12 1.17 -2.37
N PRO A 393 -17.33 2.24 -2.18
CA PRO A 393 -15.89 2.16 -2.39
C PRO A 393 -15.20 1.31 -1.32
N ILE A 394 -14.24 0.47 -1.75
CA ILE A 394 -13.45 -0.42 -0.90
C ILE A 394 -11.98 -0.04 -1.02
N LEU A 395 -11.27 0.09 0.10
CA LEU A 395 -9.82 0.21 0.15
C LEU A 395 -9.21 -1.10 0.64
N LEU A 396 -8.26 -1.64 -0.13
CA LEU A 396 -7.43 -2.75 0.29
C LEU A 396 -6.04 -2.23 0.66
N VAL A 397 -5.68 -2.32 1.94
CA VAL A 397 -4.35 -1.98 2.45
C VAL A 397 -3.51 -3.24 2.51
N CYS A 398 -2.43 -3.24 1.74
CA CYS A 398 -1.54 -4.39 1.56
C CYS A 398 -0.23 -4.12 2.31
N ASP A 399 -0.15 -4.54 3.58
CA ASP A 399 1.10 -4.39 4.33
C ASP A 399 2.10 -5.48 3.93
N GLU A 400 3.40 -5.14 3.98
CA GLU A 400 4.51 -5.97 3.49
C GLU A 400 4.25 -6.59 2.10
N ALA A 401 3.68 -5.80 1.21
CA ALA A 401 3.20 -6.21 -0.10
C ALA A 401 4.26 -6.94 -0.96
N HIS A 402 5.54 -6.70 -0.73
CA HIS A 402 6.63 -7.38 -1.45
C HIS A 402 6.67 -8.89 -1.21
N THR A 403 6.02 -9.39 -0.15
CA THR A 403 5.98 -10.82 0.15
C THR A 403 4.97 -11.58 -0.73
N TYR A 404 3.97 -10.90 -1.31
CA TYR A 404 2.92 -11.52 -2.12
C TYR A 404 2.61 -10.80 -3.44
N ILE A 405 3.01 -9.55 -3.61
CA ILE A 405 2.92 -8.80 -4.88
C ILE A 405 4.33 -8.67 -5.49
N ALA A 406 5.11 -9.73 -5.45
CA ALA A 406 6.50 -9.71 -5.86
C ALA A 406 6.68 -9.45 -7.36
N ARG A 407 7.77 -8.77 -7.71
CA ARG A 407 8.27 -8.65 -9.08
C ARG A 407 8.56 -10.05 -9.64
N GLU A 408 8.59 -10.18 -10.96
CA GLU A 408 8.79 -11.46 -11.62
C GLU A 408 10.06 -12.19 -11.12
N ARG A 409 9.86 -13.18 -10.27
CA ARG A 409 10.87 -14.16 -9.86
C ARG A 409 10.29 -15.54 -10.11
N ASN A 410 11.16 -16.49 -10.45
CA ASN A 410 10.89 -17.85 -10.94
C ASN A 410 10.10 -18.79 -9.98
N THR A 411 9.29 -18.29 -9.07
CA THR A 411 8.45 -19.10 -8.19
C THR A 411 7.01 -19.08 -8.67
N SER A 412 6.48 -20.25 -8.98
CA SER A 412 5.12 -20.45 -9.53
C SER A 412 3.99 -19.86 -8.65
N GLY A 413 4.16 -19.86 -7.33
CA GLY A 413 3.12 -19.42 -6.39
C GLY A 413 2.87 -17.91 -6.31
N HIS A 414 3.73 -17.07 -6.90
CA HIS A 414 3.55 -15.61 -6.89
C HIS A 414 2.86 -15.07 -8.15
N LYS A 415 2.65 -15.91 -9.17
CA LYS A 415 2.19 -15.43 -10.48
C LYS A 415 0.69 -15.09 -10.49
N SER A 416 -0.14 -15.92 -9.91
CA SER A 416 -1.59 -15.67 -9.83
C SER A 416 -1.89 -14.51 -8.87
N ALA A 417 -1.21 -14.46 -7.72
CA ALA A 417 -1.31 -13.37 -6.77
C ALA A 417 -0.98 -12.03 -7.42
N ARG A 418 0.19 -11.94 -8.07
CA ARG A 418 0.61 -10.75 -8.79
C ARG A 418 -0.44 -10.33 -9.82
N ARG A 419 -0.95 -11.24 -10.65
CA ARG A 419 -1.97 -10.96 -11.68
C ARG A 419 -3.27 -10.42 -11.08
N SER A 420 -3.70 -10.96 -9.93
CA SER A 420 -4.89 -10.49 -9.23
C SER A 420 -4.73 -9.04 -8.79
N PHE A 421 -3.62 -8.68 -8.15
CA PHE A 421 -3.35 -7.31 -7.73
C PHE A 421 -3.09 -6.37 -8.92
N GLU A 422 -2.42 -6.83 -9.98
CA GLU A 422 -2.26 -6.06 -11.22
C GLU A 422 -3.60 -5.77 -11.91
N ARG A 423 -4.54 -6.71 -11.87
CA ARG A 423 -5.92 -6.49 -12.36
C ARG A 423 -6.61 -5.41 -11.53
N ILE A 424 -6.51 -5.46 -10.20
CA ILE A 424 -7.06 -4.43 -9.32
C ILE A 424 -6.41 -3.08 -9.60
N ALA A 425 -5.09 -3.02 -9.71
CA ALA A 425 -4.36 -1.79 -10.01
C ALA A 425 -4.78 -1.16 -11.34
N LYS A 426 -4.95 -1.96 -12.40
CA LYS A 426 -5.34 -1.48 -13.73
C LYS A 426 -6.81 -1.07 -13.83
N THR A 427 -7.71 -1.74 -13.11
CA THR A 427 -9.15 -1.62 -13.34
C THR A 427 -9.98 -1.30 -12.11
N GLY A 428 -9.43 -1.46 -10.91
CA GLY A 428 -10.13 -1.28 -9.62
C GLY A 428 -10.80 0.08 -9.48
N ARG A 429 -10.14 1.14 -9.94
CA ARG A 429 -10.71 2.51 -9.95
C ARG A 429 -12.10 2.59 -10.57
N LYS A 430 -12.36 1.84 -11.65
CA LYS A 430 -13.65 1.85 -12.35
C LYS A 430 -14.77 1.24 -11.49
N TYR A 431 -14.40 0.31 -10.61
CA TYR A 431 -15.32 -0.44 -9.75
C TYR A 431 -15.28 0.00 -8.29
N GLY A 432 -14.61 1.13 -7.99
CA GLY A 432 -14.53 1.65 -6.63
C GLY A 432 -13.64 0.81 -5.70
N VAL A 433 -12.61 0.13 -6.23
CA VAL A 433 -11.64 -0.61 -5.42
C VAL A 433 -10.28 0.06 -5.49
N GLY A 434 -9.82 0.59 -4.36
CA GLY A 434 -8.52 1.23 -4.19
C GLY A 434 -7.49 0.29 -3.58
N LEU A 435 -6.20 0.55 -3.85
CA LEU A 435 -5.06 -0.12 -3.21
C LEU A 435 -4.22 0.89 -2.43
N CYS A 436 -3.79 0.50 -1.24
CA CYS A 436 -2.70 1.14 -0.52
C CYS A 436 -1.59 0.11 -0.33
N ILE A 437 -0.52 0.26 -1.09
CA ILE A 437 0.62 -0.66 -1.10
C ILE A 437 1.64 -0.19 -0.06
N VAL A 438 1.94 -1.04 0.92
CA VAL A 438 2.94 -0.73 1.96
C VAL A 438 4.10 -1.70 1.83
N SER A 439 5.33 -1.17 1.72
CA SER A 439 6.50 -2.05 1.53
C SER A 439 7.79 -1.42 2.01
N GLN A 440 8.68 -2.28 2.51
CA GLN A 440 10.07 -1.92 2.81
C GLN A 440 11.03 -2.17 1.64
N ARG A 441 10.59 -2.85 0.59
CA ARG A 441 11.39 -3.21 -0.60
C ARG A 441 10.69 -2.81 -1.89
N PRO A 442 10.75 -1.53 -2.26
CA PRO A 442 10.07 -1.04 -3.48
C PRO A 442 10.49 -1.79 -4.75
N ASN A 443 11.78 -2.07 -4.90
CA ASN A 443 12.32 -2.74 -6.09
C ASN A 443 11.89 -4.22 -6.21
N ASP A 444 11.44 -4.84 -5.11
CA ASP A 444 10.95 -6.23 -5.13
C ASP A 444 9.46 -6.32 -5.50
N LEU A 445 8.75 -5.18 -5.60
CA LEU A 445 7.32 -5.13 -5.95
C LEU A 445 7.06 -5.21 -7.45
N SER A 446 5.86 -5.66 -7.83
CA SER A 446 5.38 -5.58 -9.21
C SER A 446 5.42 -4.14 -9.72
N GLU A 447 6.18 -3.91 -10.79
CA GLU A 447 6.29 -2.62 -11.46
C GLU A 447 4.92 -2.15 -11.98
N THR A 448 4.11 -3.07 -12.49
CA THR A 448 2.74 -2.76 -12.92
C THR A 448 1.89 -2.21 -11.80
N VAL A 449 1.96 -2.76 -10.57
CA VAL A 449 1.16 -2.28 -9.45
C VAL A 449 1.65 -0.91 -9.00
N LEU A 450 2.96 -0.73 -8.83
CA LEU A 450 3.51 0.55 -8.40
C LEU A 450 3.27 1.67 -9.41
N SER A 451 3.46 1.41 -10.71
CA SER A 451 3.22 2.43 -11.76
C SER A 451 1.75 2.88 -11.87
N GLN A 452 0.80 2.11 -11.33
CA GLN A 452 -0.61 2.51 -11.26
C GLN A 452 -0.95 3.31 -10.01
N CYS A 453 -0.03 3.42 -9.04
CA CYS A 453 -0.21 4.32 -7.90
C CYS A 453 -0.06 5.76 -8.36
N SER A 454 -1.03 6.61 -8.01
CA SER A 454 -0.99 8.04 -8.34
C SER A 454 -0.38 8.89 -7.23
N SER A 455 -0.15 8.30 -6.06
CA SER A 455 0.42 9.00 -4.91
C SER A 455 1.44 8.13 -4.18
N TYR A 456 2.56 8.73 -3.81
CA TYR A 456 3.66 8.06 -3.13
C TYR A 456 4.00 8.80 -1.84
N PHE A 457 4.16 8.03 -0.78
CA PHE A 457 4.63 8.48 0.53
C PHE A 457 5.92 7.73 0.84
N CYS A 458 7.03 8.38 0.60
CA CYS A 458 8.36 7.81 0.74
C CYS A 458 8.97 8.22 2.08
N MET A 459 9.10 7.28 2.99
CA MET A 459 9.79 7.44 4.26
C MET A 459 11.30 7.19 4.07
N ARG A 460 12.09 7.20 5.15
CA ARG A 460 13.53 7.00 5.04
C ARG A 460 13.91 5.72 4.30
N ILE A 461 14.75 5.86 3.28
CA ILE A 461 15.32 4.79 2.46
C ILE A 461 16.79 5.11 2.24
N THR A 462 17.68 4.19 2.63
CA THR A 462 19.14 4.36 2.49
C THR A 462 19.74 3.55 1.35
N ASN A 463 19.03 2.53 0.85
CA ASN A 463 19.48 1.71 -0.27
C ASN A 463 19.43 2.50 -1.59
N PRO A 464 20.56 2.70 -2.30
CA PRO A 464 20.59 3.47 -3.55
C PRO A 464 19.72 2.88 -4.67
N ILE A 465 19.62 1.54 -4.75
CA ILE A 465 18.81 0.86 -5.78
C ILE A 465 17.32 1.18 -5.59
N ASP A 466 16.84 1.14 -4.34
CA ASP A 466 15.45 1.49 -4.01
C ASP A 466 15.18 2.98 -4.23
N GLN A 467 16.13 3.85 -3.93
CA GLN A 467 16.01 5.30 -4.19
C GLN A 467 15.89 5.58 -5.69
N GLU A 468 16.75 4.98 -6.51
CA GLU A 468 16.73 5.14 -7.96
C GLU A 468 15.42 4.61 -8.56
N TYR A 469 14.95 3.46 -8.06
CA TYR A 469 13.67 2.93 -8.48
C TYR A 469 12.50 3.85 -8.13
N ILE A 470 12.47 4.45 -6.93
CA ILE A 470 11.45 5.43 -6.56
C ILE A 470 11.52 6.67 -7.46
N ARG A 471 12.73 7.17 -7.79
CA ARG A 471 12.89 8.29 -8.72
C ARG A 471 12.26 8.00 -10.07
N SER A 472 12.40 6.76 -10.58
CA SER A 472 11.78 6.37 -11.85
C SER A 472 10.25 6.33 -11.84
N LEU A 473 9.61 6.29 -10.66
CA LEU A 473 8.16 6.22 -10.50
C LEU A 473 7.50 7.60 -10.34
N VAL A 474 8.26 8.61 -9.93
CA VAL A 474 7.71 9.94 -9.61
C VAL A 474 8.06 10.97 -10.68
N PRO A 475 7.24 12.05 -10.84
CA PRO A 475 7.55 13.11 -11.79
C PRO A 475 8.85 13.85 -11.47
N ASP A 476 9.55 14.33 -12.49
CA ASP A 476 10.84 15.05 -12.40
C ASP A 476 10.82 16.23 -11.41
N ALA A 477 9.71 16.96 -11.33
CA ALA A 477 9.55 18.07 -10.38
C ALA A 477 9.69 17.67 -8.89
N ALA A 478 9.62 16.35 -8.59
CA ALA A 478 9.81 15.83 -7.24
C ALA A 478 11.23 15.31 -6.98
N HIS A 479 12.09 15.21 -8.00
CA HIS A 479 13.40 14.57 -7.85
C HIS A 479 14.29 15.27 -6.83
N GLY A 480 14.34 16.60 -6.82
CA GLY A 480 15.17 17.35 -5.87
C GLY A 480 14.81 17.10 -4.40
N ILE A 481 13.52 16.95 -4.06
CA ILE A 481 13.12 16.67 -2.69
C ILE A 481 13.42 15.20 -2.30
N LEU A 482 13.48 14.26 -3.28
CA LEU A 482 13.81 12.86 -3.04
C LEU A 482 15.28 12.63 -2.65
N ASP A 483 16.18 13.59 -2.91
CA ASP A 483 17.57 13.53 -2.45
C ASP A 483 17.67 13.46 -0.93
N ALA A 484 16.65 13.95 -0.23
CA ALA A 484 16.58 13.90 1.22
C ALA A 484 16.12 12.53 1.78
N LEU A 485 15.79 11.51 0.95
CA LEU A 485 15.25 10.23 1.41
C LEU A 485 16.13 9.52 2.45
N SER A 486 17.45 9.57 2.29
CA SER A 486 18.40 8.95 3.23
C SER A 486 18.49 9.68 4.57
N SER A 487 18.19 10.98 4.58
CA SER A 487 18.33 11.88 5.73
C SER A 487 17.02 12.11 6.51
N LEU A 488 15.91 11.51 6.07
CA LEU A 488 14.63 11.64 6.76
C LEU A 488 14.70 11.05 8.16
N SER A 489 14.12 11.76 9.13
CA SER A 489 13.94 11.26 10.48
C SER A 489 12.84 10.20 10.54
N GLN A 490 12.81 9.41 11.61
CA GLN A 490 11.71 8.47 11.83
C GLN A 490 10.37 9.22 11.93
N GLY A 491 9.37 8.74 11.19
CA GLY A 491 8.04 9.38 11.13
C GLY A 491 7.97 10.58 10.18
N GLU A 492 9.05 10.90 9.43
CA GLU A 492 8.97 11.83 8.31
C GLU A 492 8.78 11.10 6.99
N ALA A 493 8.08 11.74 6.07
CA ALA A 493 7.85 11.24 4.73
C ALA A 493 7.96 12.36 3.68
N ILE A 494 8.35 11.99 2.48
CA ILE A 494 8.16 12.81 1.28
C ILE A 494 6.91 12.31 0.59
N ALA A 495 5.92 13.19 0.42
CA ALA A 495 4.68 12.90 -0.28
C ALA A 495 4.67 13.55 -1.66
N THR A 496 4.26 12.79 -2.66
CA THR A 496 4.10 13.26 -4.03
C THR A 496 2.91 12.56 -4.69
N GLY A 497 2.44 13.12 -5.80
CA GLY A 497 1.31 12.54 -6.53
C GLY A 497 0.02 13.32 -6.32
N GLU A 498 -1.11 12.71 -6.68
CA GLU A 498 -2.40 13.42 -6.77
C GLU A 498 -3.09 13.67 -5.43
N ALA A 499 -2.77 12.88 -4.40
CA ALA A 499 -3.35 13.06 -3.06
C ALA A 499 -2.86 14.33 -2.33
N VAL A 500 -1.76 14.94 -2.79
CA VAL A 500 -1.20 16.17 -2.23
C VAL A 500 -1.15 17.26 -3.29
N PRO A 501 -1.28 18.54 -2.96
CA PRO A 501 -1.27 19.63 -3.95
C PRO A 501 0.07 19.80 -4.68
N MET A 502 1.17 19.36 -4.07
CA MET A 502 2.54 19.50 -4.57
C MET A 502 3.45 18.51 -3.84
N PRO A 503 4.65 18.17 -4.38
CA PRO A 503 5.66 17.43 -3.63
C PRO A 503 6.01 18.14 -2.33
N LEU A 504 6.08 17.40 -1.21
CA LEU A 504 6.31 17.97 0.10
C LEU A 504 6.99 16.99 1.07
N ARG A 505 7.70 17.53 2.07
CA ARG A 505 8.20 16.80 3.23
C ARG A 505 7.29 17.06 4.42
N LEU A 506 6.82 16.00 5.06
CA LEU A 506 5.92 16.11 6.22
C LEU A 506 6.39 15.23 7.37
N LYS A 507 6.05 15.65 8.57
CA LYS A 507 6.10 14.83 9.78
C LYS A 507 4.73 14.24 10.00
N VAL A 508 4.64 12.92 9.95
CA VAL A 508 3.39 12.18 10.11
C VAL A 508 2.88 12.30 11.55
N ASN A 509 1.58 12.46 11.73
CA ASN A 509 0.97 12.45 13.05
C ASN A 509 1.20 11.10 13.73
N ALA A 510 1.58 11.13 15.00
CA ALA A 510 1.71 9.90 15.77
C ALA A 510 0.32 9.25 15.95
N PRO A 511 0.15 7.98 15.61
CA PRO A 511 -1.10 7.28 15.87
C PRO A 511 -1.32 7.10 17.37
N ASN A 512 -2.57 7.17 17.80
CA ASN A 512 -2.94 6.96 19.20
C ASN A 512 -4.26 6.17 19.28
N PRO A 513 -4.22 4.90 19.72
CA PRO A 513 -3.05 4.08 20.12
C PRO A 513 -2.11 3.72 18.97
N PRO A 514 -0.81 3.50 19.23
CA PRO A 514 0.15 3.08 18.22
C PRO A 514 0.00 1.58 17.88
N PRO A 515 0.42 1.16 16.65
CA PRO A 515 0.46 -0.26 16.29
C PRO A 515 1.57 -1.01 17.04
N ASN A 516 1.52 -2.34 17.02
CA ASN A 516 2.47 -3.25 17.68
C ASN A 516 3.79 -3.43 16.87
N SER A 517 4.31 -2.35 16.31
CA SER A 517 5.51 -2.36 15.46
C SER A 517 6.75 -1.78 16.15
N GLN A 518 6.72 -1.68 17.49
CA GLN A 518 7.83 -1.11 18.25
C GLN A 518 8.98 -2.12 18.35
N ASN A 519 10.21 -1.61 18.24
CA ASN A 519 11.38 -2.42 18.51
C ASN A 519 11.44 -2.82 19.98
N VAL A 520 11.93 -4.03 20.26
CA VAL A 520 12.19 -4.48 21.62
C VAL A 520 13.25 -3.57 22.24
N ASP A 521 12.95 -3.02 23.41
CA ASP A 521 13.93 -2.27 24.21
C ASP A 521 14.90 -3.26 24.92
N TYR A 522 15.90 -3.72 24.17
CA TYR A 522 16.91 -4.66 24.70
C TYR A 522 17.59 -4.12 25.96
N ALA A 523 18.02 -2.86 25.93
CA ALA A 523 18.73 -2.25 27.06
C ALA A 523 17.84 -2.19 28.31
N GLY A 524 16.61 -1.69 28.16
CA GLY A 524 15.64 -1.62 29.26
C GLY A 524 15.25 -2.99 29.77
N MET A 525 15.02 -3.97 28.88
CA MET A 525 14.62 -5.32 29.31
C MET A 525 15.77 -6.07 29.99
N TRP A 526 16.99 -5.99 29.45
CA TRP A 526 18.14 -6.69 30.03
C TRP A 526 18.68 -6.02 31.31
N SER A 527 18.37 -4.73 31.52
CA SER A 527 18.77 -3.99 32.73
C SER A 527 17.79 -4.15 33.90
N LYS A 528 16.66 -4.84 33.71
CA LYS A 528 15.67 -5.06 34.78
C LYS A 528 16.27 -5.92 35.90
N LYS A 529 16.17 -5.44 37.16
CA LYS A 529 16.61 -6.19 38.34
C LYS A 529 15.83 -7.50 38.56
N ASN A 530 14.54 -7.51 38.17
CA ASN A 530 13.67 -8.70 38.19
C ASN A 530 13.24 -9.00 36.74
N PRO A 531 14.00 -9.84 36.01
CA PRO A 531 13.63 -10.23 34.66
C PRO A 531 12.33 -11.04 34.69
N HIS A 532 11.59 -10.98 33.57
CA HIS A 532 10.42 -11.82 33.38
C HIS A 532 10.82 -13.30 33.44
N VAL A 533 10.14 -14.08 34.27
CA VAL A 533 10.34 -15.53 34.32
C VAL A 533 9.70 -16.13 33.06
N VAL A 534 10.51 -16.79 32.27
CA VAL A 534 10.07 -17.42 31.02
C VAL A 534 9.64 -18.85 31.31
N GLU A 535 8.38 -19.18 31.00
CA GLU A 535 7.86 -20.54 31.09
C GLU A 535 8.24 -21.33 29.82
N VAL A 536 9.44 -21.88 29.82
CA VAL A 536 10.03 -22.54 28.65
C VAL A 536 9.19 -23.72 28.18
N ASP A 537 8.64 -24.51 29.11
CA ASP A 537 7.84 -25.71 28.76
C ASP A 537 6.56 -25.33 28.00
N GLU A 538 5.89 -24.25 28.38
CA GLU A 538 4.69 -23.76 27.67
C GLU A 538 5.07 -23.24 26.28
N ILE A 539 6.16 -22.49 26.18
CA ILE A 539 6.65 -21.97 24.90
C ILE A 539 7.05 -23.10 23.96
N VAL A 540 7.77 -24.12 24.48
CA VAL A 540 8.16 -25.29 23.68
C VAL A 540 6.93 -26.08 23.22
N LYS A 541 5.94 -26.22 24.09
CA LYS A 541 4.66 -26.89 23.71
C LYS A 541 3.93 -26.14 22.61
N ARG A 542 3.79 -24.81 22.73
CA ARG A 542 3.22 -23.97 21.65
C ARG A 542 4.02 -24.10 20.36
N TRP A 543 5.36 -24.09 20.44
CA TRP A 543 6.22 -24.27 19.27
C TRP A 543 6.04 -25.64 18.63
N GLN A 544 5.94 -26.72 19.43
CA GLN A 544 5.69 -28.08 18.93
C GLN A 544 4.32 -28.21 18.25
N LEU A 545 3.31 -27.53 18.77
CA LEU A 545 1.95 -27.50 18.22
C LEU A 545 1.80 -26.48 17.08
N GLN A 546 2.83 -25.65 16.82
CA GLN A 546 2.78 -24.52 15.87
C GLN A 546 1.63 -23.54 16.19
N GLU A 547 1.26 -23.40 17.46
CA GLU A 547 0.25 -22.49 17.99
C GLU A 547 0.89 -21.22 18.53
N ARG A 548 0.38 -20.05 18.11
CA ARG A 548 0.82 -18.72 18.60
C ARG A 548 -0.05 -18.21 19.75
#